data_d5ae2637e9e31cefcbe5268200222b45
#
_entry.id   d5ae2637e9e31cefcbe5268200222b45
#
_cell.length_a   1.000
_cell.length_b   1.000
_cell.length_c   1.000
_cell.angle_alpha   90.00
_cell.angle_beta   90.00
_cell.angle_gamma   90.00
#
_symmetry.space_group_name_H-M   'P 1'
#
loop_
_entity.id
_entity.type
_entity.pdbx_description
1 polymer ?
#
loop_
_entity_poly.entity_id
_entity_poly.type
_entity_poly.pdbx_seq_one_letter_code
_entity_poly.pdbx_strand_id
1 'polypeptide(L)'
;MEDQQMPCWYYERDELLKTPSFLDHIDPETEARYRREGARFLFDVSGKLNLRYDTCATAIVFFHRFYMFHSFTAFPRYVTAACCLMLAGKVEETPKKVRDIVKTARMLLSDSDFAQFGNDSREEVMAYERVLLKTIKFDLQVTHPYSYLLQFVKRIKVDSTSGNKEKLKELVQMSWSFINDSLATTLCLQWEPEIVACAVLYLATRMKKYTIEDWEGRQAGLRWWESFVENMSTEVMEDICHKILDLYPPDGGVNDGVAEVTKSGTTVATSSSSSAGGPTNSLTQSVSSRNVSDQMVKRPRLSSSGYSATQEQSTHAPSFSKSSHSTSTVTHQSYSSRTNRR
;
A
#
# COMPACT_ATOMS: atom_id res chain seq x y z
N MET A 1 29.25 -13.10 -0.84
CA MET A 1 27.95 -12.59 -0.34
C MET A 1 27.27 -12.02 -1.57
N GLU A 2 26.27 -12.72 -2.08
CA GLU A 2 25.43 -12.15 -3.14
C GLU A 2 24.74 -10.94 -2.54
N ASP A 3 24.91 -9.78 -3.17
CA ASP A 3 24.15 -8.58 -2.86
C ASP A 3 22.67 -8.94 -3.01
N GLN A 4 21.96 -9.09 -1.91
CA GLN A 4 20.52 -9.26 -1.89
C GLN A 4 19.93 -7.93 -2.34
N GLN A 5 19.83 -7.77 -3.66
CA GLN A 5 19.14 -6.65 -4.26
C GLN A 5 17.68 -6.68 -3.78
N MET A 6 17.26 -5.62 -3.09
CA MET A 6 15.88 -5.50 -2.62
C MET A 6 14.91 -5.66 -3.79
N PRO A 7 13.82 -6.40 -3.63
CA PRO A 7 12.89 -6.64 -4.73
C PRO A 7 12.30 -5.32 -5.23
N CYS A 8 12.33 -5.11 -6.54
CA CYS A 8 11.53 -4.06 -7.17
C CYS A 8 10.07 -4.55 -7.26
N TRP A 9 9.13 -3.77 -6.73
CA TRP A 9 7.70 -4.10 -6.71
C TRP A 9 6.90 -3.30 -7.74
N TYR A 10 7.58 -2.61 -8.65
CA TYR A 10 6.94 -1.86 -9.72
C TYR A 10 7.07 -2.63 -11.03
N TYR A 11 5.94 -2.85 -11.68
CA TYR A 11 5.79 -3.67 -12.87
C TYR A 11 5.28 -2.84 -14.03
N GLU A 12 5.76 -3.14 -15.22
CA GLU A 12 5.22 -2.59 -16.44
C GLU A 12 3.80 -3.12 -16.71
N ARG A 13 3.04 -2.39 -17.51
CA ARG A 13 1.65 -2.73 -17.83
C ARG A 13 1.52 -4.14 -18.41
N ASP A 14 2.44 -4.54 -19.27
CA ASP A 14 2.44 -5.85 -19.91
C ASP A 14 2.75 -6.99 -18.93
N GLU A 15 3.52 -6.74 -17.90
CA GLU A 15 3.80 -7.72 -16.85
C GLU A 15 2.57 -7.96 -15.96
N LEU A 16 1.81 -6.90 -15.70
CA LEU A 16 0.56 -6.98 -14.93
C LEU A 16 -0.56 -7.75 -15.66
N LEU A 17 -0.45 -7.90 -16.98
CA LEU A 17 -1.38 -8.71 -17.78
C LEU A 17 -0.94 -10.18 -17.88
N LYS A 18 0.28 -10.54 -17.47
CA LYS A 18 0.85 -11.90 -17.58
C LYS A 18 1.04 -12.54 -16.20
N THR A 19 0.04 -12.42 -15.36
CA THR A 19 0.05 -12.97 -14.00
C THR A 19 -0.13 -14.51 -14.01
N PRO A 20 0.21 -15.21 -12.91
CA PRO A 20 -0.12 -16.64 -12.76
C PRO A 20 -1.62 -16.93 -12.90
N SER A 21 -2.48 -16.00 -12.52
CA SER A 21 -3.93 -16.12 -12.69
C SER A 21 -4.34 -16.15 -14.15
N PHE A 22 -3.71 -15.33 -14.99
CA PHE A 22 -3.92 -15.33 -16.44
C PHE A 22 -3.48 -16.68 -17.05
N LEU A 23 -2.36 -17.25 -16.59
CA LEU A 23 -1.91 -18.58 -17.03
C LEU A 23 -2.88 -19.68 -16.63
N ASP A 24 -3.60 -19.53 -15.54
CA ASP A 24 -4.67 -20.42 -15.06
C ASP A 24 -6.06 -20.08 -15.67
N HIS A 25 -6.08 -19.37 -16.79
CA HIS A 25 -7.28 -19.02 -17.56
C HIS A 25 -8.27 -18.09 -16.84
N ILE A 26 -7.81 -17.30 -15.85
CA ILE A 26 -8.58 -16.20 -15.30
C ILE A 26 -8.32 -14.96 -16.19
N ASP A 27 -9.39 -14.43 -16.79
CA ASP A 27 -9.27 -13.24 -17.62
C ASP A 27 -8.91 -11.98 -16.79
N PRO A 28 -8.28 -10.99 -17.40
CA PRO A 28 -7.80 -9.79 -16.69
C PRO A 28 -8.90 -9.01 -15.96
N GLU A 29 -10.13 -8.99 -16.49
CA GLU A 29 -11.25 -8.31 -15.87
C GLU A 29 -11.71 -9.04 -14.60
N THR A 30 -11.80 -10.35 -14.66
CA THR A 30 -12.09 -11.21 -13.49
C THR A 30 -10.98 -11.10 -12.44
N GLU A 31 -9.70 -11.09 -12.84
CA GLU A 31 -8.61 -10.87 -11.91
C GLU A 31 -8.70 -9.49 -11.24
N ALA A 32 -8.95 -8.44 -12.02
CA ALA A 32 -9.14 -7.09 -11.48
C ALA A 32 -10.32 -7.02 -10.51
N ARG A 33 -11.42 -7.73 -10.79
CA ARG A 33 -12.55 -7.87 -9.87
C ARG A 33 -12.14 -8.57 -8.58
N TYR A 34 -11.44 -9.69 -8.64
CA TYR A 34 -10.97 -10.41 -7.44
C TYR A 34 -10.02 -9.58 -6.59
N ARG A 35 -9.16 -8.77 -7.22
CA ARG A 35 -8.30 -7.81 -6.51
C ARG A 35 -9.11 -6.73 -5.79
N ARG A 36 -10.16 -6.19 -6.44
CA ARG A 36 -11.09 -5.22 -5.80
C ARG A 36 -11.87 -5.84 -4.65
N GLU A 37 -12.40 -7.05 -4.82
CA GLU A 37 -13.12 -7.77 -3.77
C GLU A 37 -12.23 -8.05 -2.55
N GLY A 38 -10.99 -8.48 -2.77
CA GLY A 38 -10.02 -8.69 -1.70
C GLY A 38 -9.64 -7.40 -0.98
N ALA A 39 -9.40 -6.32 -1.71
CA ALA A 39 -9.12 -5.01 -1.12
C ALA A 39 -10.31 -4.48 -0.30
N ARG A 40 -11.54 -4.58 -0.84
CA ARG A 40 -12.77 -4.20 -0.12
C ARG A 40 -12.93 -5.00 1.17
N PHE A 41 -12.78 -6.31 1.09
CA PHE A 41 -12.82 -7.16 2.29
C PHE A 41 -11.80 -6.73 3.34
N LEU A 42 -10.59 -6.35 2.94
CA LEU A 42 -9.56 -5.83 3.84
C LEU A 42 -9.97 -4.50 4.50
N PHE A 43 -10.60 -3.59 3.76
CA PHE A 43 -11.16 -2.36 4.33
C PHE A 43 -12.25 -2.65 5.36
N ASP A 44 -13.18 -3.54 5.03
CA ASP A 44 -14.32 -3.88 5.89
C ASP A 44 -13.86 -4.56 7.18
N VAL A 45 -12.96 -5.55 7.09
CA VAL A 45 -12.40 -6.23 8.28
C VAL A 45 -11.60 -5.25 9.12
N SER A 46 -10.77 -4.41 8.50
CA SER A 46 -9.96 -3.41 9.19
C SER A 46 -10.84 -2.40 9.94
N GLY A 47 -11.93 -1.94 9.31
CA GLY A 47 -12.89 -1.04 9.93
C GLY A 47 -13.59 -1.68 11.13
N LYS A 48 -14.05 -2.93 11.01
CA LYS A 48 -14.68 -3.67 12.12
C LYS A 48 -13.73 -3.95 13.28
N LEU A 49 -12.43 -4.13 12.99
CA LEU A 49 -11.40 -4.39 14.00
C LEU A 49 -10.75 -3.10 14.54
N ASN A 50 -11.20 -1.93 14.11
CA ASN A 50 -10.60 -0.63 14.46
C ASN A 50 -9.07 -0.63 14.23
N LEU A 51 -8.64 -1.06 13.06
CA LEU A 51 -7.25 -0.97 12.65
C LEU A 51 -6.94 0.40 12.06
N ARG A 52 -5.68 0.81 12.13
CA ARG A 52 -5.22 2.04 11.49
C ARG A 52 -5.24 1.88 9.97
N TYR A 53 -5.35 3.02 9.27
CA TYR A 53 -5.36 3.05 7.80
C TYR A 53 -4.07 2.49 7.19
N ASP A 54 -2.92 2.73 7.82
CA ASP A 54 -1.61 2.21 7.38
C ASP A 54 -1.58 0.67 7.43
N THR A 55 -2.10 0.07 8.49
CA THR A 55 -2.22 -1.39 8.63
C THR A 55 -3.07 -1.99 7.50
N CYS A 56 -4.22 -1.36 7.20
CA CYS A 56 -5.07 -1.79 6.11
C CYS A 56 -4.38 -1.66 4.74
N ALA A 57 -3.75 -0.52 4.50
CA ALA A 57 -3.03 -0.26 3.25
C ALA A 57 -1.86 -1.22 3.06
N THR A 58 -1.07 -1.49 4.10
CA THR A 58 0.02 -2.48 4.07
C THR A 58 -0.52 -3.88 3.75
N ALA A 59 -1.65 -4.28 4.34
CA ALA A 59 -2.28 -5.56 4.03
C ALA A 59 -2.71 -5.66 2.55
N ILE A 60 -3.27 -4.59 1.99
CA ILE A 60 -3.69 -4.53 0.58
C ILE A 60 -2.48 -4.59 -0.36
N VAL A 61 -1.38 -3.90 -0.04
CA VAL A 61 -0.15 -3.97 -0.83
C VAL A 61 0.43 -5.40 -0.79
N PHE A 62 0.49 -6.05 0.37
CA PHE A 62 0.92 -7.45 0.46
C PHE A 62 0.02 -8.38 -0.36
N PHE A 63 -1.28 -8.16 -0.33
CA PHE A 63 -2.25 -8.90 -1.13
C PHE A 63 -2.01 -8.74 -2.63
N HIS A 64 -1.78 -7.53 -3.12
CA HIS A 64 -1.47 -7.29 -4.53
C HIS A 64 -0.13 -7.89 -4.95
N ARG A 65 0.93 -7.75 -4.11
CA ARG A 65 2.25 -8.36 -4.34
C ARG A 65 2.17 -9.88 -4.38
N PHE A 66 1.35 -10.49 -3.53
CA PHE A 66 1.17 -11.95 -3.48
C PHE A 66 0.68 -12.51 -4.82
N TYR A 67 -0.33 -11.88 -5.42
CA TYR A 67 -0.92 -12.33 -6.68
C TYR A 67 -0.14 -11.91 -7.94
N MET A 68 1.04 -11.35 -7.79
CA MET A 68 2.03 -11.30 -8.88
C MET A 68 2.80 -12.62 -9.02
N PHE A 69 2.78 -13.48 -8.01
CA PHE A 69 3.51 -14.76 -7.98
C PHE A 69 2.60 -15.98 -7.83
N HIS A 70 1.35 -15.79 -7.49
CA HIS A 70 0.38 -16.84 -7.23
C HIS A 70 -0.94 -16.55 -7.94
N SER A 71 -1.65 -17.65 -8.28
CA SER A 71 -2.96 -17.56 -8.91
C SER A 71 -4.10 -17.53 -7.89
N PHE A 72 -5.17 -16.82 -8.23
CA PHE A 72 -6.43 -16.84 -7.47
C PHE A 72 -7.11 -18.23 -7.50
N THR A 73 -6.77 -19.08 -8.45
CA THR A 73 -7.22 -20.50 -8.49
C THR A 73 -6.56 -21.31 -7.38
N ALA A 74 -5.25 -21.12 -7.19
CA ALA A 74 -4.48 -21.88 -6.20
C ALA A 74 -4.66 -21.35 -4.78
N PHE A 75 -4.86 -20.02 -4.62
CA PHE A 75 -4.99 -19.35 -3.33
C PHE A 75 -6.27 -18.52 -3.28
N PRO A 76 -7.27 -18.94 -2.51
CA PRO A 76 -8.53 -18.22 -2.36
C PRO A 76 -8.33 -16.81 -1.80
N ARG A 77 -8.98 -15.82 -2.44
CA ARG A 77 -8.75 -14.39 -2.16
C ARG A 77 -9.00 -13.96 -0.73
N TYR A 78 -10.04 -14.47 -0.09
CA TYR A 78 -10.41 -14.03 1.27
C TYR A 78 -9.50 -14.62 2.35
N VAL A 79 -9.03 -15.85 2.17
CA VAL A 79 -8.05 -16.48 3.07
C VAL A 79 -6.71 -15.75 2.97
N THR A 80 -6.25 -15.52 1.74
CA THR A 80 -5.01 -14.74 1.49
C THR A 80 -5.11 -13.33 2.06
N ALA A 81 -6.23 -12.64 1.87
CA ALA A 81 -6.45 -11.31 2.43
C ALA A 81 -6.41 -11.33 3.96
N ALA A 82 -7.08 -12.29 4.61
CA ALA A 82 -7.03 -12.45 6.07
C ALA A 82 -5.60 -12.68 6.58
N CYS A 83 -4.81 -13.47 5.85
CA CYS A 83 -3.39 -13.69 6.14
C CYS A 83 -2.58 -12.39 5.98
N CYS A 84 -2.79 -11.65 4.89
CA CYS A 84 -2.13 -10.35 4.67
C CYS A 84 -2.44 -9.37 5.81
N LEU A 85 -3.69 -9.31 6.27
CA LEU A 85 -4.09 -8.45 7.38
C LEU A 85 -3.42 -8.86 8.70
N MET A 86 -3.34 -10.15 8.96
CA MET A 86 -2.63 -10.68 10.14
C MET A 86 -1.16 -10.27 10.14
N LEU A 87 -0.46 -10.43 9.00
CA LEU A 87 0.94 -10.05 8.86
C LEU A 87 1.12 -8.53 8.95
N ALA A 88 0.30 -7.76 8.24
CA ALA A 88 0.34 -6.29 8.29
C ALA A 88 0.12 -5.75 9.72
N GLY A 89 -0.79 -6.38 10.48
CA GLY A 89 -0.98 -6.04 11.88
C GLY A 89 0.27 -6.23 12.73
N LYS A 90 1.07 -7.27 12.46
CA LYS A 90 2.38 -7.48 13.13
C LYS A 90 3.40 -6.42 12.70
N VAL A 91 3.46 -6.11 11.42
CA VAL A 91 4.41 -5.15 10.83
C VAL A 91 4.14 -3.72 11.32
N GLU A 92 2.88 -3.32 11.37
CA GLU A 92 2.45 -1.97 11.76
C GLU A 92 2.17 -1.83 13.27
N GLU A 93 2.59 -2.79 14.07
CA GLU A 93 2.44 -2.78 15.54
C GLU A 93 0.98 -2.65 16.03
N THR A 94 0.06 -3.19 15.26
CA THR A 94 -1.37 -3.27 15.59
C THR A 94 -1.90 -4.71 15.51
N PRO A 95 -1.24 -5.69 16.13
CA PRO A 95 -1.55 -7.10 15.95
C PRO A 95 -2.97 -7.45 16.42
N LYS A 96 -3.67 -8.25 15.63
CA LYS A 96 -4.96 -8.86 15.98
C LYS A 96 -4.80 -10.37 16.01
N LYS A 97 -5.55 -11.01 16.91
CA LYS A 97 -5.58 -12.47 16.97
C LYS A 97 -6.26 -13.03 15.72
N VAL A 98 -5.71 -14.08 15.14
CA VAL A 98 -6.32 -14.76 13.96
C VAL A 98 -7.79 -15.08 14.18
N ARG A 99 -8.14 -15.53 15.38
CA ARG A 99 -9.54 -15.80 15.77
C ARG A 99 -10.46 -14.60 15.55
N ASP A 100 -9.99 -13.38 15.85
CA ASP A 100 -10.81 -12.18 15.75
C ASP A 100 -10.97 -11.76 14.28
N ILE A 101 -9.91 -11.94 13.47
CA ILE A 101 -9.94 -11.73 12.01
C ILE A 101 -10.93 -12.71 11.37
N VAL A 102 -10.80 -14.02 11.64
CA VAL A 102 -11.68 -15.05 11.09
C VAL A 102 -13.14 -14.86 11.55
N LYS A 103 -13.38 -14.51 12.82
CA LYS A 103 -14.73 -14.18 13.30
C LYS A 103 -15.33 -13.01 12.55
N THR A 104 -14.55 -11.97 12.28
CA THR A 104 -15.01 -10.81 11.52
C THR A 104 -15.27 -11.17 10.06
N ALA A 105 -14.40 -11.97 9.45
CA ALA A 105 -14.59 -12.50 8.10
C ALA A 105 -15.92 -13.28 7.99
N ARG A 106 -16.23 -14.15 8.98
CA ARG A 106 -17.47 -14.91 9.01
C ARG A 106 -18.73 -14.02 9.09
N MET A 107 -18.61 -12.83 9.67
CA MET A 107 -19.73 -11.88 9.76
C MET A 107 -19.94 -11.07 8.47
N LEU A 108 -18.93 -10.96 7.64
CA LEU A 108 -18.94 -10.11 6.45
C LEU A 108 -19.15 -10.91 5.15
N LEU A 109 -18.71 -12.16 5.13
CA LEU A 109 -18.77 -13.01 3.94
C LEU A 109 -20.05 -13.84 3.90
N SER A 110 -20.50 -14.17 2.68
CA SER A 110 -21.52 -15.18 2.45
C SER A 110 -21.03 -16.57 2.89
N ASP A 111 -21.94 -17.52 3.09
CA ASP A 111 -21.58 -18.91 3.43
C ASP A 111 -20.68 -19.54 2.36
N SER A 112 -20.94 -19.27 1.08
CA SER A 112 -20.15 -19.75 -0.04
C SER A 112 -18.72 -19.17 -0.05
N ASP A 113 -18.59 -17.87 0.24
CA ASP A 113 -17.27 -17.23 0.29
C ASP A 113 -16.48 -17.65 1.52
N PHE A 114 -17.15 -17.78 2.66
CA PHE A 114 -16.50 -18.23 3.89
C PHE A 114 -16.09 -19.71 3.83
N ALA A 115 -16.75 -20.55 3.01
CA ALA A 115 -16.34 -21.92 2.79
C ALA A 115 -14.90 -22.08 2.26
N GLN A 116 -14.35 -21.01 1.64
CA GLN A 116 -12.96 -20.96 1.19
C GLN A 116 -11.95 -21.11 2.34
N PHE A 117 -12.35 -20.82 3.58
CA PHE A 117 -11.48 -20.96 4.76
C PHE A 117 -11.33 -22.41 5.25
N GLY A 118 -11.96 -23.37 4.60
CA GLY A 118 -11.85 -24.79 4.92
C GLY A 118 -12.44 -25.14 6.31
N ASN A 119 -12.05 -26.33 6.80
CA ASN A 119 -12.57 -26.85 8.08
C ASN A 119 -11.96 -26.19 9.31
N ASP A 120 -10.67 -25.86 9.27
CA ASP A 120 -10.00 -25.08 10.32
C ASP A 120 -9.51 -23.74 9.73
N SER A 121 -10.40 -22.77 9.75
CA SER A 121 -10.15 -21.44 9.18
C SER A 121 -8.96 -20.71 9.82
N ARG A 122 -8.59 -21.04 11.05
CA ARG A 122 -7.46 -20.42 11.75
C ARG A 122 -6.15 -21.04 11.27
N GLU A 123 -6.11 -22.36 11.21
CA GLU A 123 -4.96 -23.11 10.74
C GLU A 123 -4.64 -22.72 9.28
N GLU A 124 -5.67 -22.61 8.45
CA GLU A 124 -5.52 -22.22 7.04
C GLU A 124 -4.88 -20.84 6.90
N VAL A 125 -5.38 -19.83 7.60
CA VAL A 125 -4.79 -18.48 7.59
C VAL A 125 -3.34 -18.49 8.09
N MET A 126 -3.03 -19.27 9.11
CA MET A 126 -1.66 -19.38 9.66
C MET A 126 -0.72 -20.12 8.71
N ALA A 127 -1.21 -21.13 8.00
CA ALA A 127 -0.40 -21.85 7.00
C ALA A 127 0.04 -20.94 5.85
N TYR A 128 -0.82 -20.01 5.44
CA TYR A 128 -0.51 -19.05 4.37
C TYR A 128 0.56 -18.03 4.74
N GLU A 129 0.78 -17.74 6.02
CA GLU A 129 1.79 -16.75 6.45
C GLU A 129 3.20 -17.10 5.96
N ARG A 130 3.55 -18.38 6.01
CA ARG A 130 4.87 -18.82 5.54
C ARG A 130 5.04 -18.64 4.03
N VAL A 131 3.98 -18.90 3.27
CA VAL A 131 3.98 -18.70 1.82
C VAL A 131 4.06 -17.21 1.52
N LEU A 132 3.25 -16.38 2.19
CA LEU A 132 3.25 -14.93 2.04
C LEU A 132 4.62 -14.32 2.33
N LEU A 133 5.25 -14.65 3.45
CA LEU A 133 6.57 -14.14 3.82
C LEU A 133 7.64 -14.46 2.77
N LYS A 134 7.63 -15.71 2.23
CA LYS A 134 8.53 -16.11 1.15
C LYS A 134 8.25 -15.33 -0.14
N THR A 135 6.99 -15.17 -0.49
CA THR A 135 6.55 -14.47 -1.70
C THR A 135 7.00 -13.00 -1.69
N ILE A 136 6.77 -12.31 -0.58
CA ILE A 136 7.22 -10.92 -0.45
C ILE A 136 8.70 -10.79 -0.09
N LYS A 137 9.46 -11.92 -0.10
CA LYS A 137 10.91 -11.96 0.18
C LYS A 137 11.29 -11.30 1.52
N PHE A 138 10.41 -11.37 2.52
CA PHE A 138 10.57 -10.68 3.81
C PHE A 138 10.72 -9.15 3.70
N ASP A 139 10.35 -8.56 2.56
CA ASP A 139 10.28 -7.11 2.42
C ASP A 139 8.97 -6.60 3.04
N LEU A 140 9.06 -6.32 4.34
CA LEU A 140 7.91 -5.96 5.17
C LEU A 140 7.65 -4.46 5.22
N GLN A 141 8.60 -3.65 4.74
CA GLN A 141 8.46 -2.20 4.79
C GLN A 141 7.68 -1.70 3.59
N VAL A 142 6.54 -1.06 3.86
CA VAL A 142 5.70 -0.45 2.82
C VAL A 142 5.52 1.03 3.11
N THR A 143 5.76 1.85 2.10
CA THR A 143 5.48 3.30 2.16
C THR A 143 4.19 3.58 1.42
N HIS A 144 3.35 4.45 1.98
CA HIS A 144 2.02 4.74 1.46
C HIS A 144 1.88 6.19 0.97
N PRO A 145 1.00 6.47 -0.01
CA PRO A 145 0.78 7.81 -0.55
C PRO A 145 0.31 8.84 0.48
N TYR A 146 -0.32 8.43 1.58
CA TYR A 146 -0.87 9.34 2.59
C TYR A 146 0.19 10.26 3.21
N SER A 147 1.38 9.74 3.49
CA SER A 147 2.48 10.53 4.08
C SER A 147 2.97 11.61 3.12
N TYR A 148 3.04 11.31 1.83
CA TYR A 148 3.42 12.26 0.78
C TYR A 148 2.33 13.31 0.56
N LEU A 149 1.06 12.91 0.52
CA LEU A 149 -0.06 13.85 0.43
C LEU A 149 0.01 14.90 1.55
N LEU A 150 0.22 14.47 2.80
CA LEU A 150 0.35 15.39 3.94
C LEU A 150 1.59 16.28 3.84
N GLN A 151 2.70 15.78 3.28
CA GLN A 151 3.90 16.58 3.04
C GLN A 151 3.66 17.65 1.96
N PHE A 152 2.98 17.30 0.86
CA PHE A 152 2.66 18.22 -0.22
C PHE A 152 1.74 19.34 0.28
N VAL A 153 0.69 18.98 1.00
CA VAL A 153 -0.26 19.95 1.57
C VAL A 153 0.41 20.91 2.56
N LYS A 154 1.39 20.45 3.34
CA LYS A 154 2.16 21.33 4.24
C LYS A 154 3.02 22.36 3.50
N ARG A 155 3.46 22.06 2.28
CA ARG A 155 4.24 22.98 1.44
C ARG A 155 3.35 24.00 0.73
N ILE A 156 2.12 23.62 0.40
CA ILE A 156 1.14 24.53 -0.22
C ILE A 156 0.72 25.56 0.85
N LYS A 157 1.26 26.78 0.75
CA LYS A 157 0.84 27.87 1.62
C LYS A 157 -0.60 28.22 1.28
N VAL A 158 -1.43 28.23 2.31
CA VAL A 158 -2.81 28.71 2.21
C VAL A 158 -2.87 30.02 2.98
N ASP A 159 -3.33 31.06 2.30
CA ASP A 159 -3.64 32.33 2.97
C ASP A 159 -4.55 32.06 4.16
N SER A 160 -4.25 32.74 5.27
CA SER A 160 -4.90 32.51 6.57
C SER A 160 -6.39 32.88 6.61
N THR A 161 -7.00 33.18 5.47
CA THR A 161 -8.44 33.42 5.36
C THR A 161 -9.22 32.15 5.68
N SER A 162 -10.24 32.25 6.51
CA SER A 162 -11.03 31.12 7.01
C SER A 162 -11.60 30.24 5.89
N GLY A 163 -12.00 30.86 4.75
CA GLY A 163 -12.56 30.12 3.62
C GLY A 163 -11.55 29.27 2.85
N ASN A 164 -10.28 29.63 2.82
CA ASN A 164 -9.24 28.85 2.13
C ASN A 164 -8.82 27.62 2.94
N LYS A 165 -8.85 27.69 4.27
CA LYS A 165 -8.56 26.55 5.15
C LYS A 165 -9.58 25.43 5.01
N GLU A 166 -10.86 25.76 4.90
CA GLU A 166 -11.91 24.74 4.75
C GLU A 166 -11.84 24.09 3.37
N LYS A 167 -11.63 24.86 2.31
CA LYS A 167 -11.41 24.35 0.96
C LYS A 167 -10.21 23.40 0.89
N LEU A 168 -9.10 23.75 1.55
CA LEU A 168 -7.93 22.89 1.62
C LEU A 168 -8.23 21.58 2.36
N LYS A 169 -8.97 21.63 3.46
CA LYS A 169 -9.39 20.45 4.21
C LYS A 169 -10.25 19.52 3.36
N GLU A 170 -11.21 20.08 2.62
CA GLU A 170 -12.01 19.30 1.67
C GLU A 170 -11.15 18.67 0.55
N LEU A 171 -10.17 19.41 0.05
CA LEU A 171 -9.23 18.93 -0.95
C LEU A 171 -8.43 17.73 -0.43
N VAL A 172 -7.88 17.86 0.78
CA VAL A 172 -7.14 16.77 1.44
C VAL A 172 -8.02 15.56 1.66
N GLN A 173 -9.24 15.75 2.12
CA GLN A 173 -10.17 14.66 2.36
C GLN A 173 -10.55 13.93 1.07
N MET A 174 -10.79 14.66 -0.02
CA MET A 174 -11.04 14.08 -1.34
C MET A 174 -9.82 13.31 -1.86
N SER A 175 -8.62 13.89 -1.76
CA SER A 175 -7.38 13.21 -2.15
C SER A 175 -7.15 11.94 -1.32
N TRP A 176 -7.48 11.97 -0.04
CA TRP A 176 -7.41 10.80 0.84
C TRP A 176 -8.34 9.68 0.39
N SER A 177 -9.58 10.02 0.01
CA SER A 177 -10.53 9.06 -0.56
C SER A 177 -9.97 8.44 -1.84
N PHE A 178 -9.40 9.24 -2.74
CA PHE A 178 -8.78 8.71 -3.96
C PHE A 178 -7.56 7.81 -3.70
N ILE A 179 -6.80 8.04 -2.62
CA ILE A 179 -5.76 7.09 -2.20
C ILE A 179 -6.40 5.76 -1.78
N ASN A 180 -7.50 5.78 -1.01
CA ASN A 180 -8.21 4.55 -0.66
C ASN A 180 -8.70 3.81 -1.90
N ASP A 181 -9.29 4.53 -2.85
CA ASP A 181 -9.79 3.95 -4.10
C ASP A 181 -8.65 3.38 -4.95
N SER A 182 -7.49 4.04 -5.00
CA SER A 182 -6.31 3.55 -5.72
C SER A 182 -5.84 2.19 -5.22
N LEU A 183 -6.04 1.88 -3.93
CA LEU A 183 -5.70 0.58 -3.34
C LEU A 183 -6.62 -0.56 -3.83
N ALA A 184 -7.79 -0.25 -4.39
CA ALA A 184 -8.63 -1.25 -5.05
C ALA A 184 -8.11 -1.67 -6.43
N THR A 185 -7.06 -1.00 -6.92
CA THR A 185 -6.41 -1.22 -8.21
C THR A 185 -4.97 -1.71 -8.03
N THR A 186 -4.29 -2.00 -9.15
CA THR A 186 -2.86 -2.35 -9.15
C THR A 186 -1.93 -1.13 -9.22
N LEU A 187 -2.40 0.08 -8.96
CA LEU A 187 -1.58 1.30 -9.01
C LEU A 187 -0.38 1.24 -8.06
N CYS A 188 -0.53 0.61 -6.88
CA CYS A 188 0.56 0.38 -5.94
C CYS A 188 1.66 -0.57 -6.44
N LEU A 189 1.42 -1.29 -7.54
CA LEU A 189 2.38 -2.14 -8.24
C LEU A 189 2.93 -1.49 -9.52
N GLN A 190 2.53 -0.28 -9.85
CA GLN A 190 2.94 0.41 -11.08
C GLN A 190 3.73 1.69 -10.77
N TRP A 191 3.38 2.36 -9.70
CA TRP A 191 3.90 3.68 -9.40
C TRP A 191 4.31 3.82 -7.94
N GLU A 192 5.36 4.58 -7.71
CA GLU A 192 5.79 4.95 -6.38
C GLU A 192 4.69 5.72 -5.64
N PRO A 193 4.63 5.60 -4.31
CA PRO A 193 3.59 6.23 -3.50
C PRO A 193 3.60 7.77 -3.61
N GLU A 194 4.73 8.36 -3.89
CA GLU A 194 4.87 9.80 -4.11
C GLU A 194 4.17 10.24 -5.40
N ILE A 195 4.33 9.48 -6.48
CA ILE A 195 3.67 9.71 -7.77
C ILE A 195 2.16 9.60 -7.63
N VAL A 196 1.68 8.54 -6.98
CA VAL A 196 0.24 8.34 -6.71
C VAL A 196 -0.32 9.48 -5.88
N ALA A 197 0.38 9.92 -4.82
CA ALA A 197 -0.05 11.05 -3.98
C ALA A 197 -0.18 12.35 -4.78
N CYS A 198 0.75 12.60 -5.70
CA CYS A 198 0.73 13.77 -6.56
C CYS A 198 -0.46 13.73 -7.53
N ALA A 199 -0.69 12.58 -8.18
CA ALA A 199 -1.79 12.40 -9.12
C ALA A 199 -3.17 12.54 -8.47
N VAL A 200 -3.38 11.96 -7.27
CA VAL A 200 -4.67 12.11 -6.57
C VAL A 200 -4.91 13.54 -6.08
N LEU A 201 -3.87 14.26 -5.68
CA LEU A 201 -3.97 15.67 -5.32
C LEU A 201 -4.35 16.49 -6.57
N TYR A 202 -3.73 16.23 -7.72
CA TYR A 202 -4.09 16.86 -8.99
C TYR A 202 -5.56 16.58 -9.35
N LEU A 203 -5.99 15.32 -9.28
CA LEU A 203 -7.39 14.94 -9.55
C LEU A 203 -8.36 15.71 -8.64
N ALA A 204 -8.08 15.77 -7.36
CA ALA A 204 -8.90 16.49 -6.39
C ALA A 204 -8.95 18.01 -6.70
N THR A 205 -7.82 18.63 -7.10
CA THR A 205 -7.80 20.06 -7.49
C THR A 205 -8.69 20.32 -8.71
N ARG A 206 -8.65 19.42 -9.69
CA ARG A 206 -9.50 19.52 -10.90
C ARG A 206 -10.98 19.38 -10.55
N MET A 207 -11.36 18.41 -9.74
CA MET A 207 -12.75 18.17 -9.35
C MET A 207 -13.32 19.29 -8.49
N LYS A 208 -12.53 19.83 -7.56
CA LYS A 208 -12.94 20.95 -6.69
C LYS A 208 -12.75 22.31 -7.35
N LYS A 209 -12.24 22.36 -8.58
CA LYS A 209 -11.87 23.62 -9.27
C LYS A 209 -11.01 24.52 -8.38
N TYR A 210 -10.07 23.87 -7.65
CA TYR A 210 -9.16 24.55 -6.74
C TYR A 210 -7.85 24.87 -7.46
N THR A 211 -7.46 26.14 -7.44
CA THR A 211 -6.17 26.57 -8.00
C THR A 211 -5.14 26.57 -6.86
N ILE A 212 -4.06 25.84 -7.05
CA ILE A 212 -2.92 25.89 -6.15
C ILE A 212 -2.12 27.15 -6.50
N GLU A 213 -2.08 28.09 -5.56
CA GLU A 213 -1.34 29.34 -5.66
C GLU A 213 0.16 29.11 -5.49
N ASP A 214 0.96 30.08 -5.90
CA ASP A 214 2.41 30.04 -5.71
C ASP A 214 2.77 30.12 -4.22
N TRP A 215 3.82 29.42 -3.83
CA TRP A 215 4.37 29.48 -2.49
C TRP A 215 5.85 29.84 -2.52
N GLU A 216 6.38 30.35 -1.42
CA GLU A 216 7.79 30.71 -1.28
C GLU A 216 8.68 29.46 -1.42
N GLY A 217 9.66 29.52 -2.33
CA GLY A 217 10.56 28.41 -2.66
C GLY A 217 10.08 27.51 -3.81
N ARG A 218 8.94 27.82 -4.44
CA ARG A 218 8.57 27.18 -5.71
C ARG A 218 9.48 27.71 -6.82
N GLN A 219 9.97 26.80 -7.65
CA GLN A 219 10.76 27.18 -8.84
C GLN A 219 9.85 27.85 -9.87
N ALA A 220 10.25 29.07 -10.29
CA ALA A 220 9.53 29.79 -11.33
C ALA A 220 9.55 29.03 -12.67
N GLY A 221 8.40 28.96 -13.33
CA GLY A 221 8.26 28.30 -14.63
C GLY A 221 7.93 26.79 -14.57
N LEU A 222 8.08 26.12 -13.43
CA LEU A 222 7.63 24.75 -13.25
C LEU A 222 6.13 24.67 -12.89
N ARG A 223 5.47 23.60 -13.28
CA ARG A 223 4.13 23.29 -12.77
C ARG A 223 4.23 22.94 -11.30
N TRP A 224 3.16 23.13 -10.53
CA TRP A 224 3.20 22.92 -9.07
C TRP A 224 3.61 21.50 -8.68
N TRP A 225 3.22 20.50 -9.44
CA TRP A 225 3.55 19.09 -9.16
C TRP A 225 5.00 18.72 -9.47
N GLU A 226 5.64 19.39 -10.42
CA GLU A 226 7.07 19.20 -10.74
C GLU A 226 7.98 19.66 -9.58
N SER A 227 7.45 20.52 -8.68
CA SER A 227 8.15 20.90 -7.44
C SER A 227 8.07 19.83 -6.35
N PHE A 228 7.21 18.85 -6.50
CA PHE A 228 7.04 17.73 -5.57
C PHE A 228 7.66 16.44 -6.09
N VAL A 229 7.41 16.13 -7.36
CA VAL A 229 7.87 14.91 -8.02
C VAL A 229 8.66 15.30 -9.26
N GLU A 230 9.95 14.99 -9.25
CA GLU A 230 10.84 15.28 -10.37
C GLU A 230 10.41 14.48 -11.62
N ASN A 231 10.45 15.13 -12.78
CA ASN A 231 10.11 14.54 -14.08
C ASN A 231 8.69 13.95 -14.18
N MET A 232 7.74 14.38 -13.34
CA MET A 232 6.34 13.94 -13.41
C MET A 232 5.67 14.45 -14.68
N SER A 233 5.46 13.56 -15.65
CA SER A 233 4.76 13.93 -16.88
C SER A 233 3.25 14.04 -16.68
N THR A 234 2.59 14.85 -17.53
CA THR A 234 1.12 14.99 -17.49
C THR A 234 0.45 13.68 -17.86
N GLU A 235 1.02 12.93 -18.80
CA GLU A 235 0.49 11.67 -19.30
C GLU A 235 0.44 10.60 -18.19
N VAL A 236 1.50 10.48 -17.39
CA VAL A 236 1.53 9.58 -16.22
C VAL A 236 0.46 9.97 -15.20
N MET A 237 0.32 11.27 -14.95
CA MET A 237 -0.66 11.78 -14.01
C MET A 237 -2.10 11.50 -14.47
N GLU A 238 -2.37 11.71 -15.76
CA GLU A 238 -3.68 11.45 -16.37
C GLU A 238 -3.99 9.95 -16.41
N ASP A 239 -3.01 9.08 -16.71
CA ASP A 239 -3.20 7.60 -16.65
C ASP A 239 -3.62 7.15 -15.25
N ILE A 240 -2.95 7.64 -14.21
CA ILE A 240 -3.32 7.32 -12.82
C ILE A 240 -4.73 7.83 -12.50
N CYS A 241 -5.05 9.08 -12.89
CA CYS A 241 -6.36 9.66 -12.67
C CYS A 241 -7.47 8.85 -13.37
N HIS A 242 -7.27 8.44 -14.61
CA HIS A 242 -8.23 7.64 -15.35
C HIS A 242 -8.47 6.29 -14.68
N LYS A 243 -7.42 5.58 -14.27
CA LYS A 243 -7.56 4.29 -13.55
C LYS A 243 -8.35 4.40 -12.25
N ILE A 244 -8.27 5.54 -11.56
CA ILE A 244 -9.09 5.81 -10.38
C ILE A 244 -10.52 6.12 -10.79
N LEU A 245 -10.71 6.95 -11.80
CA LEU A 245 -12.05 7.34 -12.29
C LEU A 245 -12.82 6.18 -12.93
N ASP A 246 -12.13 5.20 -13.51
CA ASP A 246 -12.75 3.97 -14.05
C ASP A 246 -13.45 3.13 -12.97
N LEU A 247 -13.18 3.37 -11.68
CA LEU A 247 -13.91 2.76 -10.59
C LEU A 247 -15.32 3.37 -10.41
N TYR A 248 -15.57 4.55 -11.00
CA TYR A 248 -16.83 5.29 -10.91
C TYR A 248 -17.57 5.23 -12.25
N PRO A 249 -18.72 4.55 -12.35
CA PRO A 249 -19.47 4.46 -13.60
C PRO A 249 -19.97 5.84 -14.03
N PRO A 250 -20.00 6.12 -15.36
CA PRO A 250 -20.39 7.42 -15.91
C PRO A 250 -21.84 7.82 -15.63
N ASP A 251 -22.73 6.88 -15.37
CA ASP A 251 -24.19 7.11 -15.25
C ASP A 251 -24.71 7.22 -13.80
N GLY A 252 -23.83 7.43 -12.81
CA GLY A 252 -24.26 7.51 -11.39
C GLY A 252 -24.90 6.22 -10.87
N GLY A 253 -24.87 5.14 -11.63
CA GLY A 253 -25.17 3.79 -11.19
C GLY A 253 -24.10 3.36 -10.20
N VAL A 254 -24.51 3.07 -8.96
CA VAL A 254 -23.62 2.53 -7.94
C VAL A 254 -23.16 1.16 -8.44
N ASN A 255 -21.95 1.07 -8.98
CA ASN A 255 -21.28 -0.24 -9.03
C ASN A 255 -21.18 -0.71 -7.59
N ASP A 256 -21.82 -1.84 -7.27
CA ASP A 256 -21.99 -2.41 -5.91
C ASP A 256 -20.72 -2.59 -5.07
N GLY A 257 -19.63 -1.96 -5.46
CA GLY A 257 -18.32 -2.10 -4.86
C GLY A 257 -17.65 -0.83 -4.32
N VAL A 258 -17.89 0.35 -4.90
CA VAL A 258 -17.05 1.54 -4.60
C VAL A 258 -17.77 2.60 -3.76
N ALA A 259 -19.07 2.77 -3.94
CA ALA A 259 -19.84 3.82 -3.24
C ALA A 259 -19.98 3.61 -1.72
N GLU A 260 -19.78 2.39 -1.23
CA GLU A 260 -19.89 2.08 0.19
C GLU A 260 -18.60 2.28 0.98
N VAL A 261 -17.43 2.20 0.33
CA VAL A 261 -16.14 2.48 0.97
C VAL A 261 -16.03 3.95 1.41
N THR A 262 -16.70 4.86 0.69
CA THR A 262 -16.73 6.29 1.07
C THR A 262 -17.71 6.61 2.19
N LYS A 263 -18.70 5.71 2.47
CA LYS A 263 -19.71 5.93 3.54
C LYS A 263 -19.28 5.42 4.91
N SER A 264 -18.35 4.49 5.01
CA SER A 264 -17.89 3.97 6.29
C SER A 264 -16.88 4.86 7.02
N GLY A 265 -16.41 5.93 6.38
CA GLY A 265 -15.43 6.84 6.95
C GLY A 265 -15.97 8.16 7.54
N THR A 266 -17.27 8.48 7.41
CA THR A 266 -17.76 9.79 7.90
C THR A 266 -19.26 9.76 8.13
N THR A 267 -19.68 9.29 9.30
CA THR A 267 -20.96 9.70 9.90
C THR A 267 -20.68 10.75 10.97
N VAL A 268 -20.57 11.98 10.57
CA VAL A 268 -20.83 13.14 11.44
C VAL A 268 -22.32 13.44 11.27
N ALA A 269 -23.13 13.05 12.25
CA ALA A 269 -24.54 13.34 12.30
C ALA A 269 -24.77 14.86 12.45
N THR A 270 -25.35 15.48 11.42
CA THR A 270 -26.07 16.74 11.56
C THR A 270 -27.54 16.41 11.77
N SER A 271 -27.98 16.39 13.02
CA SER A 271 -29.40 16.39 13.37
C SER A 271 -29.83 17.80 13.73
N SER A 272 -30.67 18.36 12.89
CA SER A 272 -31.57 19.45 13.29
C SER A 272 -32.77 18.85 14.01
N SER A 273 -32.97 19.16 15.28
CA SER A 273 -34.24 18.96 15.93
C SER A 273 -34.45 19.95 17.06
N SER A 274 -35.63 20.46 17.08
CA SER A 274 -36.25 21.31 18.09
C SER A 274 -36.63 20.53 19.35
N SER A 275 -36.47 21.22 20.51
CA SER A 275 -37.21 21.15 21.77
C SER A 275 -37.01 20.00 22.79
N ALA A 276 -36.63 20.51 23.99
CA ALA A 276 -37.05 20.20 25.34
C ALA A 276 -36.48 18.99 26.13
N GLY A 277 -35.74 19.28 27.21
CA GLY A 277 -35.90 18.66 28.50
C GLY A 277 -34.81 17.70 29.01
N GLY A 278 -33.94 18.17 29.95
CA GLY A 278 -33.38 17.39 31.05
C GLY A 278 -31.97 16.74 30.84
N PRO A 279 -31.11 16.77 31.86
CA PRO A 279 -29.69 16.50 31.67
C PRO A 279 -29.31 15.06 31.98
N THR A 280 -28.58 14.42 31.10
CA THR A 280 -27.77 13.26 31.44
C THR A 280 -26.45 13.31 30.68
N ASN A 281 -25.37 13.13 31.43
CA ASN A 281 -23.99 13.10 30.98
C ASN A 281 -23.77 12.06 29.87
N SER A 282 -23.25 12.50 28.71
CA SER A 282 -22.58 11.62 27.76
C SER A 282 -21.34 12.32 27.25
N LEU A 283 -20.20 11.72 27.55
CA LEU A 283 -18.88 12.09 27.08
C LEU A 283 -18.81 11.89 25.56
N THR A 284 -18.93 12.94 24.80
CA THR A 284 -18.55 12.97 23.41
C THR A 284 -17.05 13.23 23.34
N GLN A 285 -16.29 12.19 23.01
CA GLN A 285 -14.88 12.33 22.64
C GLN A 285 -14.80 12.98 21.26
N SER A 286 -14.52 14.29 21.25
CA SER A 286 -14.02 14.97 20.09
C SER A 286 -12.62 14.41 19.77
N VAL A 287 -12.46 13.78 18.61
CA VAL A 287 -11.15 13.37 18.10
C VAL A 287 -10.37 14.63 17.75
N SER A 288 -9.53 15.04 18.69
CA SER A 288 -8.63 16.19 18.54
C SER A 288 -7.56 15.84 17.52
N SER A 289 -7.42 16.68 16.49
CA SER A 289 -6.39 16.64 15.44
C SER A 289 -4.94 16.78 15.95
N ARG A 290 -4.69 16.64 17.24
CA ARG A 290 -3.35 16.77 17.85
C ARG A 290 -2.51 15.51 17.85
N ASN A 291 -3.09 14.32 17.59
CA ASN A 291 -2.34 13.05 17.67
C ASN A 291 -1.66 12.61 16.36
N VAL A 292 -1.80 13.36 15.26
CA VAL A 292 -1.16 13.03 13.98
C VAL A 292 0.28 13.56 13.89
N SER A 293 0.63 14.58 14.67
CA SER A 293 1.97 15.19 14.63
C SER A 293 3.02 14.53 15.51
N ASP A 294 2.63 13.74 16.51
CA ASP A 294 3.59 13.21 17.49
C ASP A 294 4.10 11.77 17.21
N GLN A 295 3.59 11.12 16.17
CA GLN A 295 4.10 9.79 15.79
C GLN A 295 5.08 9.81 14.61
N MET A 296 5.69 10.95 14.28
CA MET A 296 6.85 11.01 13.41
C MET A 296 8.13 10.63 14.18
N VAL A 297 8.21 9.42 14.69
CA VAL A 297 9.46 8.84 15.16
C VAL A 297 10.33 8.51 13.96
N LYS A 298 11.47 9.17 13.93
CA LYS A 298 12.57 9.07 12.98
C LYS A 298 12.85 7.62 12.58
N ARG A 299 12.49 7.25 11.34
CA ARG A 299 13.08 6.08 10.66
C ARG A 299 14.16 6.58 9.70
N PRO A 300 15.33 5.92 9.60
CA PRO A 300 16.40 6.35 8.69
C PRO A 300 15.95 6.23 7.24
N ARG A 301 16.18 7.26 6.45
CA ARG A 301 16.03 7.23 5.00
C ARG A 301 17.04 6.27 4.40
N LEU A 302 16.59 5.27 3.67
CA LEU A 302 17.38 4.64 2.62
C LEU A 302 17.17 5.46 1.34
N SER A 303 18.19 6.23 1.00
CA SER A 303 18.24 7.03 -0.22
C SER A 303 18.45 6.12 -1.42
N SER A 304 17.52 6.13 -2.36
CA SER A 304 17.76 5.69 -3.73
C SER A 304 18.66 6.72 -4.42
N SER A 305 19.96 6.47 -4.47
CA SER A 305 20.89 7.28 -5.25
C SER A 305 20.92 6.77 -6.69
N GLY A 306 20.48 7.64 -7.60
CA GLY A 306 20.65 7.46 -9.04
C GLY A 306 22.11 7.41 -9.44
N TYR A 307 22.35 6.68 -10.51
CA TYR A 307 23.63 6.56 -11.20
C TYR A 307 24.11 7.91 -11.75
N SER A 308 25.33 8.28 -11.39
CA SER A 308 26.20 9.13 -12.24
C SER A 308 27.64 8.74 -12.00
N ALA A 309 28.25 8.21 -13.05
CA ALA A 309 29.66 7.93 -13.13
C ALA A 309 30.44 9.24 -13.33
N THR A 310 31.42 9.51 -12.49
CA THR A 310 32.54 10.35 -12.83
C THR A 310 33.83 9.83 -12.18
N GLN A 311 34.79 9.50 -13.02
CA GLN A 311 36.17 9.19 -12.64
C GLN A 311 36.83 10.44 -12.07
N GLU A 312 37.59 10.30 -11.00
CA GLU A 312 38.86 11.00 -10.84
C GLU A 312 39.82 10.27 -9.92
N GLN A 313 41.07 10.24 -10.36
CA GLN A 313 42.28 9.63 -9.78
C GLN A 313 42.80 10.43 -8.58
N SER A 314 43.36 9.81 -7.59
CA SER A 314 44.79 9.91 -7.26
C SER A 314 45.17 9.38 -5.87
N THR A 315 46.13 8.48 -5.88
CA THR A 315 47.35 8.40 -5.05
C THR A 315 47.27 8.51 -3.54
N HIS A 316 47.61 7.45 -2.84
CA HIS A 316 48.75 7.25 -1.96
C HIS A 316 48.69 5.93 -1.18
N ALA A 317 49.68 5.06 -1.38
CA ALA A 317 50.01 3.99 -0.48
C ALA A 317 50.93 4.55 0.64
N PRO A 318 51.07 3.85 1.78
CA PRO A 318 52.30 3.08 1.96
C PRO A 318 52.13 1.68 2.56
N SER A 319 53.10 0.90 2.18
CA SER A 319 53.59 -0.42 2.52
C SER A 319 53.81 -0.74 4.00
N PHE A 320 53.88 -2.04 4.28
CA PHE A 320 54.70 -2.86 5.16
C PHE A 320 53.85 -3.98 5.78
N SER A 321 54.22 -5.23 5.93
CA SER A 321 55.41 -6.07 5.62
C SER A 321 55.05 -7.55 5.90
N LYS A 322 55.79 -8.42 5.28
CA LYS A 322 55.80 -9.87 5.23
C LYS A 322 55.85 -10.60 6.60
N SER A 323 55.29 -11.82 6.63
CA SER A 323 55.94 -13.09 7.06
C SER A 323 54.98 -14.24 6.73
N SER A 324 55.27 -15.15 5.95
CA SER A 324 56.00 -16.39 5.70
C SER A 324 55.67 -17.57 6.64
N HIS A 325 55.50 -18.71 5.91
CA HIS A 325 55.55 -20.14 6.34
C HIS A 325 54.23 -20.79 6.74
N SER A 326 53.89 -22.00 6.32
CA SER A 326 54.56 -23.08 5.55
C SER A 326 53.51 -24.15 5.18
N THR A 327 53.76 -24.77 4.05
CA THR A 327 53.33 -26.05 3.49
C THR A 327 52.91 -27.16 4.48
N SER A 328 51.88 -27.93 4.13
CA SER A 328 51.99 -29.41 4.01
C SER A 328 50.83 -30.01 3.19
N THR A 329 51.24 -30.73 2.22
CA THR A 329 50.60 -31.68 1.32
C THR A 329 50.13 -32.92 2.11
N VAL A 330 49.16 -33.66 1.61
CA VAL A 330 49.05 -35.12 1.44
C VAL A 330 47.57 -35.54 1.30
N THR A 331 47.20 -36.00 0.20
CA THR A 331 46.94 -37.26 -0.49
C THR A 331 45.48 -37.73 -0.59
N HIS A 332 45.16 -38.09 -1.83
CA HIS A 332 44.07 -38.91 -2.35
C HIS A 332 43.60 -40.08 -1.48
N GLN A 333 42.28 -40.33 -1.52
CA GLN A 333 41.80 -41.68 -1.85
C GLN A 333 40.38 -41.67 -2.38
N SER A 334 40.25 -42.16 -3.57
CA SER A 334 39.06 -42.63 -4.28
C SER A 334 38.53 -43.94 -3.67
N TYR A 335 37.21 -44.10 -3.55
CA TYR A 335 36.59 -45.43 -3.72
C TYR A 335 35.23 -45.38 -4.41
N SER A 336 35.10 -46.31 -5.31
CA SER A 336 34.10 -46.56 -6.32
C SER A 336 32.97 -47.47 -5.83
N SER A 337 31.76 -47.19 -6.40
CA SER A 337 30.68 -48.11 -6.78
C SER A 337 30.21 -49.24 -5.86
N ARG A 338 28.88 -49.35 -5.65
CA ARG A 338 28.09 -50.50 -6.12
C ARG A 338 26.56 -50.31 -5.93
N THR A 339 25.89 -50.55 -7.01
CA THR A 339 24.51 -50.98 -7.24
C THR A 339 24.02 -52.09 -6.30
N ASN A 340 22.72 -52.06 -5.88
CA ASN A 340 21.70 -53.05 -6.20
C ASN A 340 20.32 -52.74 -5.58
N ARG A 341 19.33 -52.73 -6.44
CA ARG A 341 18.00 -53.35 -6.46
C ARG A 341 17.53 -54.04 -5.17
N ARG A 342 16.41 -53.56 -4.66
CA ARG A 342 15.08 -54.27 -4.72
C ARG A 342 14.00 -53.28 -4.44
#